data_a50a5d9721e9d733184a6c23c2852f5c
#
_entry.id   a50a5d9721e9d733184a6c23c2852f5c
#
_cell.length_a   1.000
_cell.length_b   1.000
_cell.length_c   1.000
_cell.angle_alpha   90.00
_cell.angle_beta   90.00
_cell.angle_gamma   90.00
#
_symmetry.space_group_name_H-M   'P 1'
#
loop_
_entity.id
_entity.type
_entity.pdbx_description
1 polymer ?
#
loop_
_entity_poly.entity_id
_entity_poly.type
_entity_poly.pdbx_seq_one_letter_code
_entity_poly.pdbx_strand_id
1 'polypeptide(L)'
;MSSSLTQKAAWQALMQHAAELRSSHLAELFAADAGRFDSLHRAFGPLLFDFSKQRLDARALPLLFDLAAEQGLAEHMSELFSGAAVNPSEGRAAMHWALRL
;
A
#
# COMPACT_ATOMS: atom_id res chain seq x y z
N MET A 1 16.13 12.67 12.81
CA MET A 1 16.61 12.23 11.50
C MET A 1 15.77 11.05 11.03
N SER A 2 15.13 11.18 9.88
CA SER A 2 14.36 10.06 9.34
C SER A 2 15.30 9.02 8.74
N SER A 3 15.09 7.76 9.08
CA SER A 3 15.81 6.68 8.45
C SER A 3 15.34 6.54 6.99
N SER A 4 16.19 6.01 6.12
CA SER A 4 15.76 5.74 4.75
C SER A 4 14.65 4.69 4.75
N LEU A 5 13.81 4.71 3.71
CA LEU A 5 12.69 3.77 3.57
C LEU A 5 13.15 2.32 3.73
N THR A 6 14.26 1.96 3.08
CA THR A 6 14.73 0.58 3.06
C THR A 6 15.28 0.10 4.40
N GLN A 7 15.53 1.01 5.35
CA GLN A 7 16.02 0.66 6.67
C GLN A 7 14.89 0.47 7.69
N LYS A 8 13.66 0.80 7.33
CA LYS A 8 12.53 0.68 8.25
C LYS A 8 12.13 -0.77 8.47
N ALA A 9 11.66 -1.06 9.68
CA ALA A 9 11.29 -2.44 10.06
C ALA A 9 10.17 -2.99 9.17
N ALA A 10 9.18 -2.15 8.83
CA ALA A 10 8.08 -2.58 7.97
C ALA A 10 8.56 -2.91 6.56
N TRP A 11 9.52 -2.14 6.02
CA TRP A 11 10.13 -2.44 4.72
C TRP A 11 10.88 -3.76 4.76
N GLN A 12 11.67 -3.99 5.81
CA GLN A 12 12.43 -5.23 5.95
C GLN A 12 11.52 -6.45 6.06
N ALA A 13 10.44 -6.34 6.82
CA ALA A 13 9.45 -7.42 6.93
C ALA A 13 8.79 -7.72 5.59
N LEU A 14 8.45 -6.69 4.84
CA LEU A 14 7.83 -6.84 3.53
C LEU A 14 8.80 -7.46 2.53
N MET A 15 10.06 -7.05 2.53
CA MET A 15 11.09 -7.65 1.68
C MET A 15 11.27 -9.14 1.96
N GLN A 16 11.27 -9.52 3.23
CA GLN A 16 11.40 -10.91 3.61
C GLN A 16 10.22 -11.73 3.12
N HIS A 17 9.01 -11.20 3.26
CA HIS A 17 7.81 -11.87 2.78
C HIS A 17 7.78 -11.96 1.25
N ALA A 18 8.23 -10.91 0.56
CA ALA A 18 8.33 -10.93 -0.90
C ALA A 18 9.27 -12.02 -1.39
N ALA A 19 10.38 -12.26 -0.67
CA ALA A 19 11.30 -13.33 -1.00
C ALA A 19 10.62 -14.69 -0.90
N GLU A 20 9.76 -14.87 0.10
CA GLU A 20 9.00 -16.12 0.27
C GLU A 20 8.00 -16.34 -0.88
N LEU A 21 7.40 -15.26 -1.40
CA LEU A 21 6.42 -15.34 -2.47
C LEU A 21 7.05 -15.45 -3.87
N ARG A 22 8.35 -15.21 -3.97
CA ARG A 22 9.04 -15.12 -5.28
C ARG A 22 8.88 -16.39 -6.11
N SER A 23 8.86 -17.54 -5.48
CA SER A 23 8.75 -18.83 -6.17
C SER A 23 7.30 -19.30 -6.36
N SER A 24 6.33 -18.55 -5.85
CA SER A 24 4.92 -18.93 -5.94
C SER A 24 4.29 -18.43 -7.24
N HIS A 25 3.42 -19.25 -7.84
CA HIS A 25 2.61 -18.84 -8.98
C HIS A 25 1.20 -18.49 -8.53
N LEU A 26 0.53 -17.63 -9.31
CA LEU A 26 -0.85 -17.23 -8.98
C LEU A 26 -1.78 -18.42 -8.85
N ALA A 27 -1.64 -19.42 -9.74
CA ALA A 27 -2.47 -20.63 -9.67
C ALA A 27 -2.30 -21.33 -8.33
N GLU A 28 -1.08 -21.39 -7.82
CA GLU A 28 -0.80 -22.00 -6.52
C GLU A 28 -1.43 -21.18 -5.37
N LEU A 29 -1.37 -19.87 -5.47
CA LEU A 29 -1.95 -18.99 -4.46
C LEU A 29 -3.47 -19.14 -4.39
N PHE A 30 -4.14 -19.27 -5.55
CA PHE A 30 -5.58 -19.53 -5.60
C PHE A 30 -5.91 -20.94 -5.09
N ALA A 31 -5.10 -21.91 -5.42
CA ALA A 31 -5.32 -23.29 -4.98
C ALA A 31 -5.15 -23.43 -3.46
N ALA A 32 -4.23 -22.69 -2.87
CA ALA A 32 -3.96 -22.72 -1.43
C ALA A 32 -5.02 -22.01 -0.61
N ASP A 33 -5.76 -21.06 -1.20
CA ASP A 33 -6.74 -20.25 -0.49
C ASP A 33 -7.97 -20.05 -1.35
N ALA A 34 -9.02 -20.79 -1.06
CA ALA A 34 -10.30 -20.71 -1.77
C ALA A 34 -10.97 -19.35 -1.56
N GLY A 35 -10.68 -18.66 -0.46
CA GLY A 35 -11.21 -17.33 -0.17
C GLY A 35 -10.32 -16.18 -0.66
N ARG A 36 -9.40 -16.44 -1.56
CA ARG A 36 -8.42 -15.45 -2.00
C ARG A 36 -9.09 -14.20 -2.59
N PHE A 37 -10.06 -14.36 -3.47
CA PHE A 37 -10.78 -13.19 -4.01
C PHE A 37 -11.48 -12.43 -2.90
N ASP A 38 -12.15 -13.14 -1.98
CA ASP A 38 -12.88 -12.48 -0.90
C ASP A 38 -11.99 -11.63 -0.02
N SER A 39 -10.78 -12.11 0.28
CA SER A 39 -9.83 -11.37 1.12
C SER A 39 -9.04 -10.31 0.36
N LEU A 40 -8.92 -10.43 -0.96
CA LEU A 40 -8.09 -9.55 -1.77
C LEU A 40 -8.89 -8.71 -2.76
N HIS A 41 -10.08 -8.30 -2.37
CA HIS A 41 -10.83 -7.28 -3.11
C HIS A 41 -11.45 -6.31 -2.13
N ARG A 42 -11.77 -5.12 -2.64
CA ARG A 42 -12.50 -4.10 -1.88
C ARG A 42 -13.51 -3.45 -2.80
N ALA A 43 -14.72 -3.25 -2.30
CA ALA A 43 -15.77 -2.56 -3.03
C ALA A 43 -16.03 -1.22 -2.38
N PHE A 44 -16.17 -0.19 -3.21
CA PHE A 44 -16.50 1.15 -2.76
C PHE A 44 -17.53 1.74 -3.72
N GLY A 45 -18.81 1.71 -3.33
CA GLY A 45 -19.90 2.12 -4.22
C GLY A 45 -19.90 1.27 -5.48
N PRO A 46 -19.90 1.90 -6.67
CA PRO A 46 -19.87 1.16 -7.93
C PRO A 46 -18.48 0.66 -8.31
N LEU A 47 -17.45 1.00 -7.52
CA LEU A 47 -16.07 0.62 -7.82
C LEU A 47 -15.72 -0.70 -7.14
N LEU A 48 -15.05 -1.56 -7.89
CA LEU A 48 -14.49 -2.81 -7.38
C LEU A 48 -12.98 -2.80 -7.61
N PHE A 49 -12.23 -2.95 -6.54
CA PHE A 49 -10.77 -3.07 -6.59
C PHE A 49 -10.41 -4.54 -6.35
N ASP A 50 -10.01 -5.23 -7.42
CA ASP A 50 -9.61 -6.63 -7.34
C ASP A 50 -8.10 -6.72 -7.47
N PHE A 51 -7.42 -7.06 -6.38
CA PHE A 51 -5.98 -7.28 -6.36
C PHE A 51 -5.61 -8.72 -6.08
N SER A 52 -6.58 -9.65 -6.27
CA SER A 52 -6.33 -11.08 -6.10
C SER A 52 -5.36 -11.65 -7.12
N LYS A 53 -5.17 -10.95 -8.25
CA LYS A 53 -4.26 -11.36 -9.31
C LYS A 53 -2.88 -10.75 -9.19
N GLN A 54 -2.63 -9.96 -8.14
CA GLN A 54 -1.31 -9.49 -7.82
C GLN A 54 -0.54 -10.58 -7.08
N ARG A 55 0.79 -10.51 -7.13
CA ARG A 55 1.65 -11.47 -6.43
C ARG A 55 1.74 -11.13 -4.96
N LEU A 56 0.64 -11.30 -4.26
CA LEU A 56 0.60 -11.11 -2.83
C LEU A 56 -0.40 -12.08 -2.22
N ASP A 57 -0.29 -12.28 -0.92
CA ASP A 57 -1.21 -13.11 -0.17
C ASP A 57 -1.85 -12.28 0.96
N ALA A 58 -2.70 -12.93 1.77
CA ALA A 58 -3.37 -12.25 2.86
C ALA A 58 -2.40 -11.70 3.91
N ARG A 59 -1.20 -12.27 4.02
CA ARG A 59 -0.16 -11.79 4.95
C ARG A 59 0.51 -10.52 4.45
N ALA A 60 0.51 -10.28 3.14
CA ALA A 60 1.11 -9.08 2.57
C ALA A 60 0.36 -7.82 2.94
N LEU A 61 -0.96 -7.88 3.07
CA LEU A 61 -1.77 -6.69 3.38
C LEU A 61 -1.40 -6.03 4.71
N PRO A 62 -1.32 -6.76 5.84
CA PRO A 62 -0.87 -6.14 7.09
C PRO A 62 0.51 -5.53 6.98
N LEU A 63 1.43 -6.17 6.25
CA LEU A 63 2.78 -5.66 6.07
C LEU A 63 2.79 -4.36 5.27
N LEU A 64 1.94 -4.26 4.25
CA LEU A 64 1.79 -3.03 3.46
C LEU A 64 1.17 -1.93 4.32
N PHE A 65 0.18 -2.24 5.14
CA PHE A 65 -0.43 -1.27 6.05
C PHE A 65 0.57 -0.79 7.10
N ASP A 66 1.41 -1.66 7.62
CA ASP A 66 2.47 -1.29 8.57
C ASP A 66 3.46 -0.32 7.93
N LEU A 67 3.83 -0.58 6.66
CA LEU A 67 4.72 0.31 5.94
C LEU A 67 4.08 1.68 5.73
N ALA A 68 2.80 1.71 5.34
CA ALA A 68 2.07 2.96 5.17
C ALA A 68 2.03 3.76 6.48
N ALA A 69 1.80 3.07 7.61
CA ALA A 69 1.77 3.71 8.92
C ALA A 69 3.14 4.27 9.31
N GLU A 70 4.21 3.50 9.07
CA GLU A 70 5.57 3.96 9.37
C GLU A 70 5.98 5.15 8.51
N GLN A 71 5.46 5.24 7.28
CA GLN A 71 5.74 6.36 6.38
C GLN A 71 4.82 7.55 6.62
N GLY A 72 3.89 7.47 7.56
CA GLY A 72 3.00 8.55 7.88
C GLY A 72 2.02 8.91 6.78
N LEU A 73 1.49 7.90 6.08
CA LEU A 73 0.60 8.12 4.95
C LEU A 73 -0.62 8.95 5.33
N ALA A 74 -1.25 8.66 6.47
CA ALA A 74 -2.45 9.38 6.89
C ALA A 74 -2.15 10.86 7.13
N GLU A 75 -1.02 11.17 7.76
CA GLU A 75 -0.58 12.53 8.02
C GLU A 75 -0.27 13.26 6.72
N HIS A 76 0.40 12.60 5.78
CA HIS A 76 0.70 13.18 4.47
C HIS A 76 -0.56 13.47 3.67
N MET A 77 -1.56 12.58 3.73
CA MET A 77 -2.85 12.82 3.09
C MET A 77 -3.56 14.02 3.70
N SER A 78 -3.52 14.14 5.02
CA SER A 78 -4.11 15.28 5.72
C SER A 78 -3.42 16.57 5.31
N GLU A 79 -2.09 16.58 5.24
CA GLU A 79 -1.31 17.72 4.77
C GLU A 79 -1.67 18.10 3.33
N LEU A 80 -1.82 17.12 2.46
CA LEU A 80 -2.19 17.34 1.07
C LEU A 80 -3.52 18.10 0.99
N PHE A 81 -4.55 17.62 1.70
CA PHE A 81 -5.88 18.21 1.65
C PHE A 81 -5.97 19.53 2.41
N SER A 82 -5.04 19.82 3.32
CA SER A 82 -4.99 21.09 4.03
C SER A 82 -4.27 22.19 3.24
N GLY A 83 -3.63 21.83 2.13
CA GLY A 83 -2.88 22.79 1.34
C GLY A 83 -1.46 23.01 1.79
N ALA A 84 -0.93 22.16 2.66
CA ALA A 84 0.46 22.24 3.09
C ALA A 84 1.41 21.97 1.93
N ALA A 85 2.67 22.43 2.04
CA ALA A 85 3.70 22.20 1.05
C ALA A 85 4.23 20.77 1.20
N VAL A 86 3.55 19.79 0.56
CA VAL A 86 3.87 18.37 0.69
C VAL A 86 5.00 17.91 -0.21
N ASN A 87 5.35 18.70 -1.22
CA ASN A 87 6.47 18.39 -2.10
C ASN A 87 7.71 19.15 -1.60
N PRO A 88 8.65 18.48 -0.91
CA PRO A 88 9.78 19.17 -0.32
C PRO A 88 10.74 19.75 -1.37
N SER A 89 10.78 19.19 -2.58
CA SER A 89 11.68 19.68 -3.61
C SER A 89 11.21 20.98 -4.24
N GLU A 90 9.90 21.22 -4.29
CA GLU A 90 9.32 22.43 -4.86
C GLU A 90 8.84 23.42 -3.82
N GLY A 91 8.59 22.99 -2.59
CA GLY A 91 8.07 23.82 -1.53
C GLY A 91 6.68 24.36 -1.80
N ARG A 92 5.89 23.67 -2.61
CA ARG A 92 4.54 24.09 -3.00
C ARG A 92 3.49 23.09 -2.56
N ALA A 93 2.28 23.61 -2.31
CA ALA A 93 1.13 22.75 -2.08
C ALA A 93 0.73 22.04 -3.35
N ALA A 94 0.26 20.80 -3.21
CA ALA A 94 -0.32 20.05 -4.32
C ALA A 94 -1.84 20.19 -4.23
N MET A 95 -2.43 20.94 -5.16
CA MET A 95 -3.84 21.33 -5.09
C MET A 95 -4.69 20.73 -6.22
N HIS A 96 -4.17 19.78 -6.98
CA HIS A 96 -4.91 19.18 -8.09
C HIS A 96 -6.23 18.52 -7.65
N TRP A 97 -6.33 18.05 -6.40
CA TRP A 97 -7.55 17.47 -5.86
C TRP A 97 -8.71 18.49 -5.79
N ALA A 98 -8.38 19.76 -5.65
CA ALA A 98 -9.39 20.81 -5.53
C ALA A 98 -10.27 20.93 -6.77
N LEU A 99 -9.77 20.49 -7.92
CA LEU A 99 -10.52 20.50 -9.16
C LEU A 99 -11.61 19.42 -9.21
N ARG A 100 -11.61 18.51 -8.27
CA ARG A 100 -12.49 17.35 -8.26
C ARG A 100 -13.46 17.31 -7.08
N LEU A 101 -13.58 18.43 -6.41
CA LEU A 101 -14.55 18.55 -5.32
C LEU A 101 -15.96 18.62 -5.81
#